data_4475108e759dca3ec823f6ee1cc46699
#
_entry.id   4475108e759dca3ec823f6ee1cc46699
#
_cell.length_a   1.000
_cell.length_b   1.000
_cell.length_c   1.000
_cell.angle_alpha   90.00
_cell.angle_beta   90.00
_cell.angle_gamma   90.00
#
_symmetry.space_group_name_H-M   'P 1'
#
loop_
_entity.id
_entity.type
_entity.pdbx_description
1 polymer ?
#
loop_
_entity_poly.entity_id
_entity_poly.type
_entity_poly.pdbx_seq_one_letter_code
_entity_poly.pdbx_strand_id
1 'polypeptide(L)'
;MSMKLVKRVPTGEEIKELYPLSQELKDIKAKRDEEIRKIFTGEDKRFIFIIGPCSADNEDAVCDYQNRLAKVAEQVKDKILVIPRIYTNKPRTTGDGYKGMLHQPDPNKASDMLEGLYAIRKMHIRAIKETGLTAADEMLYSENWQYVDDILSYVAIGARSVEDQQHRLTASGMDIPVGMKNPTSGDYTVMMNSCLAGQHPHTFLYSGWEAHTDGNPLTHCILRGALNKHGRSISNYHYEDLRLLYESYQKFNLVNHSCIVDANHNNSGKKFDEQPRIVKEVIHSRNYDPDIKELVKGVMVESYIEDGNQPVGGGCYGKSITDPCLGWEKTERLLKDCLLYTSDAADDLIGVD
;
A
#
# COMPACT_ATOMS: atom_id res chain seq x y z
N MET A 1 16.50 30.99 16.33
CA MET A 1 16.22 29.93 15.39
C MET A 1 15.16 29.02 15.99
N SER A 2 14.04 28.81 15.32
CA SER A 2 12.90 28.05 15.85
C SER A 2 13.06 26.52 15.69
N MET A 3 13.90 26.06 14.75
CA MET A 3 14.23 24.65 14.59
C MET A 3 15.50 24.29 15.37
N LYS A 4 15.43 23.20 16.15
CA LYS A 4 16.56 22.69 16.93
C LYS A 4 16.83 21.24 16.49
N LEU A 5 18.06 20.93 16.16
CA LEU A 5 18.52 19.56 15.96
C LEU A 5 18.76 18.95 17.35
N VAL A 6 17.93 17.98 17.72
CA VAL A 6 17.90 17.46 19.11
C VAL A 6 18.75 16.19 19.24
N LYS A 7 18.71 15.31 18.22
CA LYS A 7 19.35 14.00 18.27
C LYS A 7 19.74 13.59 16.86
N ARG A 8 20.95 13.07 16.67
CA ARG A 8 21.33 12.39 15.42
C ARG A 8 20.64 11.02 15.40
N VAL A 9 20.00 10.68 14.29
CA VAL A 9 19.51 9.33 14.03
C VAL A 9 20.57 8.56 13.23
N PRO A 10 20.68 7.24 13.41
CA PRO A 10 21.57 6.40 12.60
C PRO A 10 21.23 6.48 11.11
N THR A 11 22.19 6.19 10.24
CA THR A 11 21.95 6.00 8.81
C THR A 11 21.17 4.72 8.54
N GLY A 12 20.64 4.56 7.32
CA GLY A 12 20.01 3.31 6.91
C GLY A 12 20.95 2.11 7.02
N GLU A 13 22.24 2.27 6.67
CA GLU A 13 23.25 1.23 6.80
C GLU A 13 23.47 0.82 8.26
N GLU A 14 23.68 1.81 9.16
CA GLU A 14 23.84 1.56 10.60
C GLU A 14 22.63 0.81 11.20
N ILE A 15 21.40 1.12 10.75
CA ILE A 15 20.19 0.42 11.20
C ILE A 15 20.14 -1.02 10.64
N LYS A 16 20.51 -1.23 9.38
CA LYS A 16 20.54 -2.56 8.76
C LYS A 16 21.62 -3.45 9.39
N GLU A 17 22.76 -2.88 9.78
CA GLU A 17 23.79 -3.60 10.54
C GLU A 17 23.32 -4.00 11.94
N LEU A 18 22.52 -3.12 12.59
CA LEU A 18 21.97 -3.40 13.93
C LEU A 18 20.85 -4.45 13.90
N TYR A 19 20.04 -4.46 12.84
CA TYR A 19 18.94 -5.41 12.63
C TYR A 19 19.02 -6.03 11.24
N PRO A 20 20.01 -6.92 10.99
CA PRO A 20 20.23 -7.49 9.66
C PRO A 20 19.18 -8.53 9.30
N LEU A 21 18.88 -8.64 8.01
CA LEU A 21 18.15 -9.79 7.48
C LEU A 21 19.07 -11.01 7.37
N SER A 22 18.57 -12.17 7.80
CA SER A 22 19.21 -13.44 7.48
C SER A 22 19.16 -13.71 5.97
N GLN A 23 20.04 -14.59 5.47
CA GLN A 23 20.02 -14.96 4.06
C GLN A 23 18.66 -15.53 3.63
N GLU A 24 18.05 -16.36 4.47
CA GLU A 24 16.71 -16.91 4.26
C GLU A 24 15.65 -15.81 4.01
N LEU A 25 15.64 -14.75 4.83
CA LEU A 25 14.69 -13.65 4.68
C LEU A 25 14.97 -12.81 3.43
N LYS A 26 16.23 -12.66 3.03
CA LYS A 26 16.60 -12.02 1.76
C LYS A 26 16.09 -12.83 0.57
N ASP A 27 16.21 -14.15 0.62
CA ASP A 27 15.75 -15.04 -0.45
C ASP A 27 14.21 -15.02 -0.54
N ILE A 28 13.50 -15.00 0.58
CA ILE A 28 12.04 -14.80 0.62
C ILE A 28 11.67 -13.47 -0.05
N LYS A 29 12.34 -12.38 0.35
CA LYS A 29 12.06 -11.06 -0.24
C LYS A 29 12.30 -11.05 -1.75
N ALA A 30 13.44 -11.53 -2.21
CA ALA A 30 13.77 -11.56 -3.63
C ALA A 30 12.74 -12.36 -4.45
N LYS A 31 12.29 -13.50 -3.93
CA LYS A 31 11.22 -14.29 -4.56
C LYS A 31 9.90 -13.53 -4.61
N ARG A 32 9.52 -12.87 -3.51
CA ARG A 32 8.28 -12.09 -3.42
C ARG A 32 8.29 -10.89 -4.34
N ASP A 33 9.41 -10.16 -4.40
CA ASP A 33 9.58 -9.01 -5.30
C ASP A 33 9.40 -9.42 -6.76
N GLU A 34 9.99 -10.56 -7.16
CA GLU A 34 9.84 -11.08 -8.50
C GLU A 34 8.40 -11.54 -8.82
N GLU A 35 7.70 -12.18 -7.88
CA GLU A 35 6.29 -12.52 -8.05
C GLU A 35 5.42 -11.28 -8.24
N ILE A 36 5.64 -10.24 -7.44
CA ILE A 36 4.89 -8.98 -7.52
C ILE A 36 5.22 -8.26 -8.84
N ARG A 37 6.51 -8.17 -9.20
CA ARG A 37 6.96 -7.58 -10.47
C ARG A 37 6.24 -8.21 -11.65
N LYS A 38 6.18 -9.54 -11.72
CA LYS A 38 5.51 -10.28 -12.81
C LYS A 38 4.04 -9.92 -12.98
N ILE A 39 3.33 -9.64 -11.89
CA ILE A 39 1.93 -9.20 -11.99
C ILE A 39 1.84 -7.80 -12.59
N PHE A 40 2.70 -6.87 -12.14
CA PHE A 40 2.71 -5.52 -12.68
C PHE A 40 3.11 -5.47 -14.16
N THR A 41 4.05 -6.32 -14.58
CA THR A 41 4.46 -6.44 -15.99
C THR A 41 3.52 -7.29 -16.86
N GLY A 42 2.52 -7.92 -16.26
CA GLY A 42 1.53 -8.74 -16.95
C GLY A 42 1.97 -10.17 -17.29
N GLU A 43 3.14 -10.60 -16.82
CA GLU A 43 3.66 -11.98 -16.95
C GLU A 43 2.88 -12.97 -16.06
N ASP A 44 2.38 -12.50 -14.92
CA ASP A 44 1.52 -13.25 -14.00
C ASP A 44 0.13 -12.59 -13.98
N LYS A 45 -0.93 -13.37 -14.05
CA LYS A 45 -2.33 -12.89 -14.13
C LYS A 45 -3.05 -12.90 -12.80
N ARG A 46 -2.39 -13.28 -11.72
CA ARG A 46 -2.97 -13.20 -10.37
C ARG A 46 -3.39 -11.77 -10.02
N PHE A 47 -4.42 -11.67 -9.19
CA PHE A 47 -4.94 -10.40 -8.72
C PHE A 47 -4.31 -10.04 -7.36
N ILE A 48 -3.86 -8.81 -7.19
CA ILE A 48 -3.19 -8.36 -5.96
C ILE A 48 -4.22 -7.89 -4.94
N PHE A 49 -4.08 -8.35 -3.69
CA PHE A 49 -4.71 -7.76 -2.51
C PHE A 49 -3.64 -7.14 -1.61
N ILE A 50 -3.60 -5.80 -1.53
CA ILE A 50 -2.81 -5.08 -0.53
C ILE A 50 -3.74 -4.86 0.67
N ILE A 51 -3.56 -5.66 1.74
CA ILE A 51 -4.57 -5.74 2.80
C ILE A 51 -3.95 -5.76 4.19
N GLY A 52 -4.46 -4.92 5.09
CA GLY A 52 -4.01 -4.83 6.48
C GLY A 52 -4.47 -3.55 7.17
N PRO A 53 -4.03 -3.31 8.43
CA PRO A 53 -4.52 -2.20 9.23
C PRO A 53 -4.28 -0.83 8.60
N CYS A 54 -5.14 0.12 8.94
CA CYS A 54 -5.00 1.52 8.51
C CYS A 54 -3.64 2.09 8.95
N SER A 55 -3.21 1.78 10.17
CA SER A 55 -1.86 2.04 10.69
C SER A 55 -1.43 0.93 11.64
N ALA A 56 -0.15 0.57 11.59
CA ALA A 56 0.45 -0.30 12.58
C ALA A 56 0.58 0.45 13.91
N ASP A 57 0.07 -0.12 14.99
CA ASP A 57 0.01 0.49 16.32
C ASP A 57 0.51 -0.43 17.42
N ASN A 58 0.49 -1.73 17.18
CA ASN A 58 0.90 -2.76 18.14
C ASN A 58 1.53 -3.93 17.38
N GLU A 59 2.81 -4.22 17.64
CA GLU A 59 3.57 -5.28 16.95
C GLU A 59 2.89 -6.64 17.05
N ASP A 60 2.43 -7.04 18.25
CA ASP A 60 1.83 -8.38 18.46
C ASP A 60 0.52 -8.51 17.70
N ALA A 61 -0.35 -7.48 17.72
CA ALA A 61 -1.61 -7.51 16.99
C ALA A 61 -1.40 -7.49 15.48
N VAL A 62 -0.40 -6.73 14.98
CA VAL A 62 -0.03 -6.74 13.56
C VAL A 62 0.47 -8.11 13.14
N CYS A 63 1.38 -8.73 13.91
CA CYS A 63 1.91 -10.06 13.60
C CYS A 63 0.84 -11.16 13.72
N ASP A 64 -0.07 -11.10 14.69
CA ASP A 64 -1.22 -12.02 14.78
C ASP A 64 -2.11 -11.90 13.52
N TYR A 65 -2.45 -10.67 13.11
CA TYR A 65 -3.19 -10.44 11.86
C TYR A 65 -2.46 -11.02 10.65
N GLN A 66 -1.14 -10.81 10.55
CA GLN A 66 -0.31 -11.34 9.47
C GLN A 66 -0.29 -12.88 9.44
N ASN A 67 -0.21 -13.52 10.60
CA ASN A 67 -0.25 -14.98 10.72
C ASN A 67 -1.61 -15.57 10.26
N ARG A 68 -2.71 -14.88 10.55
CA ARG A 68 -4.04 -15.25 10.01
C ARG A 68 -4.07 -15.06 8.50
N LEU A 69 -3.57 -13.93 8.01
CA LEU A 69 -3.56 -13.58 6.60
C LEU A 69 -2.72 -14.57 5.77
N ALA A 70 -1.57 -15.01 6.28
CA ALA A 70 -0.73 -15.99 5.60
C ALA A 70 -1.43 -17.33 5.37
N LYS A 71 -2.26 -17.79 6.33
CA LYS A 71 -3.05 -19.02 6.19
C LYS A 71 -4.08 -18.93 5.06
N VAL A 72 -4.74 -17.77 4.93
CA VAL A 72 -5.71 -17.56 3.85
C VAL A 72 -5.00 -17.31 2.53
N ALA A 73 -3.89 -16.57 2.53
CA ALA A 73 -3.08 -16.32 1.34
C ALA A 73 -2.65 -17.62 0.66
N GLU A 74 -2.27 -18.65 1.44
CA GLU A 74 -1.93 -19.97 0.90
C GLU A 74 -3.13 -20.65 0.22
N GLN A 75 -4.34 -20.44 0.73
CA GLN A 75 -5.57 -21.04 0.15
C GLN A 75 -6.01 -20.37 -1.17
N VAL A 76 -5.60 -19.12 -1.39
CA VAL A 76 -6.04 -18.33 -2.57
C VAL A 76 -4.91 -18.05 -3.56
N LYS A 77 -3.70 -18.55 -3.31
CA LYS A 77 -2.46 -18.22 -4.03
C LYS A 77 -2.47 -18.47 -5.54
N ASP A 78 -3.33 -19.36 -6.02
CA ASP A 78 -3.40 -19.71 -7.45
C ASP A 78 -3.99 -18.56 -8.29
N LYS A 79 -4.82 -17.70 -7.70
CA LYS A 79 -5.50 -16.60 -8.38
C LYS A 79 -5.23 -15.23 -7.73
N ILE A 80 -4.86 -15.22 -6.45
CA ILE A 80 -4.69 -14.00 -5.66
C ILE A 80 -3.30 -13.99 -5.04
N LEU A 81 -2.58 -12.87 -5.21
CA LEU A 81 -1.35 -12.59 -4.50
C LEU A 81 -1.63 -11.57 -3.39
N VAL A 82 -1.40 -11.98 -2.14
CA VAL A 82 -1.62 -11.11 -0.98
C VAL A 82 -0.33 -10.38 -0.62
N ILE A 83 -0.41 -9.07 -0.46
CA ILE A 83 0.64 -8.20 0.08
C ILE A 83 0.11 -7.62 1.38
N PRO A 84 0.67 -8.00 2.53
CA PRO A 84 0.30 -7.39 3.80
C PRO A 84 0.50 -5.88 3.79
N ARG A 85 -0.49 -5.13 4.24
CA ARG A 85 -0.38 -3.71 4.47
C ARG A 85 0.06 -3.47 5.91
N ILE A 86 1.28 -2.97 6.11
CA ILE A 86 1.84 -2.60 7.42
C ILE A 86 2.26 -1.13 7.34
N TYR A 87 1.31 -0.22 7.44
CA TYR A 87 1.59 1.21 7.36
C TYR A 87 2.11 1.72 8.69
N THR A 88 3.38 2.12 8.70
CA THR A 88 4.12 2.56 9.88
C THR A 88 4.06 4.06 10.09
N ASN A 89 3.51 4.79 9.14
CA ASN A 89 3.31 6.24 9.17
C ASN A 89 1.83 6.59 8.96
N LYS A 90 1.37 7.67 9.61
CA LYS A 90 0.02 8.21 9.41
C LYS A 90 0.10 9.71 9.18
N PRO A 91 -0.17 10.19 7.93
CA PRO A 91 -0.21 11.62 7.65
C PRO A 91 -1.38 12.29 8.38
N ARG A 92 -1.09 13.40 9.06
CA ARG A 92 -2.07 14.21 9.80
C ARG A 92 -2.08 15.64 9.27
N THR A 93 -3.18 16.06 8.69
CA THR A 93 -3.33 17.40 8.09
C THR A 93 -3.15 18.53 9.11
N THR A 94 -3.66 18.35 10.33
CA THR A 94 -3.55 19.33 11.43
C THR A 94 -2.38 19.06 12.38
N GLY A 95 -1.69 17.93 12.21
CA GLY A 95 -0.61 17.51 13.12
C GLY A 95 -1.09 16.79 14.39
N ASP A 96 -2.41 16.68 14.61
CA ASP A 96 -2.97 16.05 15.81
C ASP A 96 -3.24 14.55 15.62
N GLY A 97 -3.22 13.80 16.74
CA GLY A 97 -3.50 12.38 16.80
C GLY A 97 -2.29 11.47 16.53
N TYR A 98 -2.51 10.15 16.55
CA TYR A 98 -1.47 9.15 16.34
C TYR A 98 -0.82 9.29 14.97
N LYS A 99 0.50 9.40 14.91
CA LYS A 99 1.28 9.68 13.68
C LYS A 99 1.93 8.43 13.08
N GLY A 100 1.63 7.26 13.61
CA GLY A 100 2.22 5.99 13.20
C GLY A 100 3.37 5.53 14.09
N MET A 101 3.73 4.26 13.94
CA MET A 101 4.75 3.59 14.78
C MET A 101 6.13 4.25 14.68
N LEU A 102 6.48 4.83 13.53
CA LEU A 102 7.74 5.56 13.38
C LEU A 102 7.85 6.72 14.39
N HIS A 103 6.78 7.45 14.62
CA HIS A 103 6.77 8.56 15.57
C HIS A 103 6.53 8.12 17.01
N GLN A 104 5.64 7.14 17.18
CA GLN A 104 5.11 6.69 18.47
C GLN A 104 5.01 5.16 18.46
N PRO A 105 6.13 4.43 18.71
CA PRO A 105 6.12 2.97 18.79
C PRO A 105 5.20 2.44 19.91
N ASP A 106 5.01 3.24 20.96
CA ASP A 106 3.93 3.07 21.94
C ASP A 106 2.96 4.27 21.82
N PRO A 107 1.72 4.05 21.32
CA PRO A 107 0.76 5.13 21.10
C PRO A 107 0.40 5.95 22.34
N ASN A 108 0.66 5.41 23.55
CA ASN A 108 0.36 6.05 24.83
C ASN A 108 1.53 6.89 25.38
N LYS A 109 2.69 6.89 24.70
CA LYS A 109 3.89 7.63 25.10
C LYS A 109 4.19 8.82 24.19
N ALA A 110 5.10 9.65 24.63
CA ALA A 110 5.66 10.72 23.81
C ALA A 110 6.39 10.16 22.57
N SER A 111 6.48 10.97 21.52
CA SER A 111 7.19 10.62 20.29
C SER A 111 8.67 10.34 20.52
N ASP A 112 9.18 9.24 20.01
CA ASP A 112 10.60 8.91 19.89
C ASP A 112 10.89 8.28 18.52
N MET A 113 11.44 9.09 17.59
CA MET A 113 11.71 8.67 16.23
C MET A 113 12.77 7.57 16.15
N LEU A 114 13.74 7.54 17.06
CA LEU A 114 14.78 6.52 17.04
C LEU A 114 14.23 5.16 17.47
N GLU A 115 13.48 5.12 18.56
CA GLU A 115 12.78 3.90 18.98
C GLU A 115 11.76 3.46 17.92
N GLY A 116 11.12 4.43 17.22
CA GLY A 116 10.25 4.17 16.09
C GLY A 116 10.95 3.46 14.94
N LEU A 117 12.14 3.91 14.54
CA LEU A 117 12.95 3.24 13.51
C LEU A 117 13.28 1.80 13.88
N TYR A 118 13.65 1.57 15.14
CA TYR A 118 13.91 0.20 15.63
C TYR A 118 12.65 -0.66 15.62
N ALA A 119 11.53 -0.10 16.09
CA ALA A 119 10.26 -0.81 16.17
C ALA A 119 9.73 -1.24 14.80
N ILE A 120 9.70 -0.33 13.82
CA ILE A 120 9.21 -0.66 12.48
C ILE A 120 10.05 -1.76 11.82
N ARG A 121 11.39 -1.68 11.95
CA ARG A 121 12.27 -2.67 11.34
C ARG A 121 12.12 -4.04 11.99
N LYS A 122 12.10 -4.10 13.34
CA LYS A 122 11.87 -5.35 14.10
C LYS A 122 10.54 -6.00 13.72
N MET A 123 9.47 -5.22 13.68
CA MET A 123 8.14 -5.70 13.33
C MET A 123 8.09 -6.29 11.91
N HIS A 124 8.65 -5.61 10.92
CA HIS A 124 8.70 -6.13 9.55
C HIS A 124 9.52 -7.42 9.47
N ILE A 125 10.70 -7.47 10.09
CA ILE A 125 11.55 -8.68 10.12
C ILE A 125 10.79 -9.84 10.77
N ARG A 126 10.13 -9.61 11.90
CA ARG A 126 9.31 -10.62 12.58
C ARG A 126 8.16 -11.09 11.68
N ALA A 127 7.44 -10.17 11.05
CA ALA A 127 6.32 -10.51 10.15
C ALA A 127 6.77 -11.40 9.00
N ILE A 128 7.87 -11.07 8.32
CA ILE A 128 8.42 -11.90 7.23
C ILE A 128 8.86 -13.27 7.75
N LYS A 129 9.55 -13.31 8.90
CA LYS A 129 10.02 -14.57 9.52
C LYS A 129 8.88 -15.51 9.89
N GLU A 130 7.80 -14.98 10.44
CA GLU A 130 6.65 -15.78 10.87
C GLU A 130 5.75 -16.22 9.71
N THR A 131 5.68 -15.45 8.62
CA THR A 131 4.66 -15.63 7.57
C THR A 131 5.19 -15.91 6.17
N GLY A 132 6.45 -15.58 5.89
CA GLY A 132 7.01 -15.59 4.54
C GLY A 132 6.44 -14.49 3.62
N LEU A 133 5.65 -13.55 4.15
CA LEU A 133 5.04 -12.45 3.39
C LEU A 133 5.80 -11.15 3.62
N THR A 134 6.21 -10.52 2.53
CA THR A 134 6.75 -9.16 2.53
C THR A 134 5.62 -8.13 2.41
N ALA A 135 5.81 -6.94 3.00
CA ALA A 135 4.74 -6.00 3.20
C ALA A 135 4.78 -4.78 2.26
N ALA A 136 3.66 -4.05 2.27
CA ALA A 136 3.51 -2.70 1.76
C ALA A 136 3.53 -1.67 2.88
N ASP A 137 4.19 -0.52 2.68
CA ASP A 137 4.10 0.64 3.57
C ASP A 137 3.82 1.94 2.78
N GLU A 138 3.36 2.98 3.47
CA GLU A 138 3.20 4.32 2.89
C GLU A 138 4.42 5.18 3.20
N MET A 139 5.11 5.66 2.16
CA MET A 139 6.24 6.57 2.31
C MET A 139 5.73 7.98 2.63
N LEU A 140 5.62 8.31 3.91
CA LEU A 140 5.27 9.65 4.36
C LEU A 140 6.47 10.62 4.27
N TYR A 141 7.66 10.11 4.57
CA TYR A 141 8.92 10.83 4.43
C TYR A 141 9.82 10.05 3.46
N SER A 142 10.36 10.72 2.46
CA SER A 142 11.26 10.09 1.49
C SER A 142 12.50 9.49 2.14
N GLU A 143 13.02 10.13 3.19
CA GLU A 143 14.15 9.65 3.98
C GLU A 143 13.94 8.30 4.66
N ASN A 144 12.68 7.87 4.84
CA ASN A 144 12.39 6.58 5.49
C ASN A 144 12.78 5.38 4.64
N TRP A 145 12.85 5.55 3.31
CA TRP A 145 13.16 4.46 2.40
C TRP A 145 14.45 3.73 2.77
N GLN A 146 15.52 4.46 3.09
CA GLN A 146 16.82 3.88 3.44
C GLN A 146 16.79 2.89 4.61
N TYR A 147 15.75 2.94 5.47
CA TYR A 147 15.63 2.08 6.65
C TYR A 147 14.85 0.79 6.39
N VAL A 148 14.14 0.70 5.26
CA VAL A 148 13.20 -0.39 4.96
C VAL A 148 13.30 -0.92 3.52
N ASP A 149 14.24 -0.43 2.72
CA ASP A 149 14.44 -0.78 1.31
C ASP A 149 14.72 -2.28 1.10
N ASP A 150 15.34 -2.93 2.08
CA ASP A 150 15.66 -4.36 2.05
C ASP A 150 14.54 -5.27 2.60
N ILE A 151 13.40 -4.70 3.06
CA ILE A 151 12.30 -5.48 3.69
C ILE A 151 10.93 -5.25 3.06
N LEU A 152 10.68 -4.11 2.40
CA LEU A 152 9.41 -3.83 1.74
C LEU A 152 9.39 -4.34 0.30
N SER A 153 8.24 -4.81 -0.16
CA SER A 153 8.01 -5.22 -1.56
C SER A 153 7.00 -4.35 -2.30
N TYR A 154 6.44 -3.35 -1.64
CA TYR A 154 5.53 -2.37 -2.24
C TYR A 154 5.56 -1.08 -1.42
N VAL A 155 5.54 0.05 -2.10
CA VAL A 155 5.42 1.36 -1.47
C VAL A 155 4.24 2.13 -2.06
N ALA A 156 3.45 2.79 -1.21
CA ALA A 156 2.46 3.75 -1.63
C ALA A 156 2.92 5.18 -1.33
N ILE A 157 2.69 6.11 -2.25
CA ILE A 157 2.82 7.54 -2.00
C ILE A 157 1.44 8.12 -1.80
N GLY A 158 1.23 8.73 -0.63
CA GLY A 158 -0.05 9.23 -0.18
C GLY A 158 -0.56 10.43 -0.98
N ALA A 159 -1.87 10.65 -0.94
CA ALA A 159 -2.55 11.72 -1.69
C ALA A 159 -2.08 13.15 -1.34
N ARG A 160 -1.42 13.33 -0.18
CA ARG A 160 -0.87 14.64 0.24
C ARG A 160 0.60 14.79 -0.14
N SER A 161 1.27 13.69 -0.49
CA SER A 161 2.70 13.65 -0.84
C SER A 161 2.94 13.46 -2.33
N VAL A 162 1.93 13.10 -3.11
CA VAL A 162 2.06 12.76 -4.54
C VAL A 162 2.54 13.94 -5.41
N GLU A 163 2.33 15.17 -4.97
CA GLU A 163 2.83 16.39 -5.64
C GLU A 163 4.23 16.80 -5.19
N ASP A 164 4.73 16.21 -4.09
CA ASP A 164 6.05 16.54 -3.55
C ASP A 164 7.16 15.97 -4.43
N GLN A 165 8.09 16.85 -4.80
CA GLN A 165 9.20 16.51 -5.71
C GLN A 165 10.09 15.43 -5.12
N GLN A 166 10.43 15.50 -3.84
CA GLN A 166 11.33 14.53 -3.21
C GLN A 166 10.76 13.11 -3.25
N HIS A 167 9.43 12.95 -3.05
CA HIS A 167 8.77 11.66 -3.12
C HIS A 167 8.83 11.05 -4.53
N ARG A 168 8.59 11.87 -5.57
CA ARG A 168 8.65 11.44 -6.97
C ARG A 168 10.04 10.99 -7.37
N LEU A 169 11.07 11.77 -6.97
CA LEU A 169 12.46 11.46 -7.26
C LEU A 169 12.93 10.22 -6.51
N THR A 170 12.56 10.07 -5.23
CA THR A 170 12.89 8.86 -4.47
C THR A 170 12.23 7.63 -5.09
N ALA A 171 10.97 7.72 -5.54
CA ALA A 171 10.28 6.63 -6.21
C ALA A 171 11.00 6.13 -7.46
N SER A 172 11.68 7.03 -8.20
CA SER A 172 12.45 6.68 -9.40
C SER A 172 13.69 5.82 -9.14
N GLY A 173 14.14 5.77 -7.90
CA GLY A 173 15.29 4.95 -7.47
C GLY A 173 14.93 3.67 -6.74
N MET A 174 13.65 3.29 -6.71
CA MET A 174 13.20 2.05 -6.07
C MET A 174 13.10 0.91 -7.08
N ASP A 175 13.50 -0.31 -6.67
CA ASP A 175 13.44 -1.53 -7.49
C ASP A 175 12.15 -2.34 -7.29
N ILE A 176 11.17 -1.78 -6.57
CA ILE A 176 9.89 -2.39 -6.25
C ILE A 176 8.72 -1.53 -6.76
N PRO A 177 7.51 -2.08 -6.89
CA PRO A 177 6.34 -1.30 -7.29
C PRO A 177 6.04 -0.13 -6.36
N VAL A 178 5.84 1.05 -6.94
CA VAL A 178 5.46 2.27 -6.23
C VAL A 178 4.13 2.80 -6.75
N GLY A 179 3.11 2.81 -5.89
CA GLY A 179 1.79 3.31 -6.22
C GLY A 179 1.62 4.78 -5.87
N MET A 180 1.30 5.60 -6.87
CA MET A 180 1.00 7.03 -6.72
C MET A 180 -0.51 7.21 -6.52
N LYS A 181 -0.94 7.57 -5.29
CA LYS A 181 -2.35 7.86 -5.03
C LYS A 181 -2.75 9.15 -5.75
N ASN A 182 -3.93 9.19 -6.37
CA ASN A 182 -4.47 10.46 -6.83
C ASN A 182 -4.56 11.44 -5.64
N PRO A 183 -4.29 12.76 -5.87
CA PRO A 183 -4.41 13.77 -4.82
C PRO A 183 -5.83 13.83 -4.25
N THR A 184 -5.99 14.49 -3.11
CA THR A 184 -7.32 14.61 -2.46
C THR A 184 -8.36 15.30 -3.33
N SER A 185 -7.93 16.15 -4.26
CA SER A 185 -8.79 16.79 -5.28
C SER A 185 -9.35 15.81 -6.32
N GLY A 186 -8.70 14.66 -6.51
CA GLY A 186 -9.05 13.70 -7.55
C GLY A 186 -8.43 13.99 -8.93
N ASP A 187 -7.45 14.87 -9.02
CA ASP A 187 -6.82 15.25 -10.29
C ASP A 187 -5.96 14.11 -10.86
N TYR A 188 -6.40 13.54 -11.98
CA TYR A 188 -5.70 12.48 -12.69
C TYR A 188 -4.41 12.97 -13.34
N THR A 189 -4.36 14.22 -13.80
CA THR A 189 -3.16 14.79 -14.44
C THR A 189 -2.00 14.84 -13.46
N VAL A 190 -2.25 15.26 -12.22
CA VAL A 190 -1.26 15.26 -11.14
C VAL A 190 -0.76 13.86 -10.87
N MET A 191 -1.67 12.87 -10.74
CA MET A 191 -1.31 11.48 -10.51
C MET A 191 -0.47 10.90 -11.66
N MET A 192 -0.89 11.13 -12.91
CA MET A 192 -0.18 10.64 -14.10
C MET A 192 1.21 11.27 -14.22
N ASN A 193 1.34 12.58 -13.98
CA ASN A 193 2.63 13.26 -13.94
C ASN A 193 3.55 12.71 -12.86
N SER A 194 2.99 12.30 -11.72
CA SER A 194 3.77 11.69 -10.64
C SER A 194 4.28 10.31 -11.02
N CYS A 195 3.46 9.49 -11.69
CA CYS A 195 3.89 8.21 -12.25
C CYS A 195 4.98 8.41 -13.30
N LEU A 196 4.82 9.36 -14.22
CA LEU A 196 5.79 9.67 -15.26
C LEU A 196 7.13 10.11 -14.65
N ALA A 197 7.10 11.01 -13.66
CA ALA A 197 8.30 11.43 -12.95
C ALA A 197 9.01 10.24 -12.26
N GLY A 198 8.25 9.34 -11.61
CA GLY A 198 8.83 8.13 -11.01
C GLY A 198 9.44 7.16 -12.02
N GLN A 199 8.97 7.17 -13.29
CA GLN A 199 9.52 6.31 -14.35
C GLN A 199 10.76 6.91 -15.06
N HIS A 200 11.08 8.19 -14.82
CA HIS A 200 12.23 8.86 -15.42
C HIS A 200 13.46 8.85 -14.52
N PRO A 201 14.69 8.89 -15.10
CA PRO A 201 15.92 9.06 -14.34
C PRO A 201 16.03 10.48 -13.78
N HIS A 202 16.66 10.60 -12.61
CA HIS A 202 16.85 11.88 -11.91
C HIS A 202 18.21 11.96 -11.22
N THR A 203 18.62 13.22 -10.96
CA THR A 203 19.74 13.56 -10.08
C THR A 203 19.25 14.52 -9.01
N PHE A 204 19.44 14.18 -7.73
CA PHE A 204 18.92 14.98 -6.61
C PHE A 204 19.69 14.73 -5.31
N LEU A 205 19.42 15.53 -4.29
CA LEU A 205 20.01 15.34 -2.96
C LEU A 205 19.15 14.35 -2.13
N TYR A 206 19.78 13.29 -1.64
CA TYR A 206 19.16 12.28 -0.80
C TYR A 206 20.08 11.88 0.35
N SER A 207 19.65 12.02 1.60
CA SER A 207 20.40 11.62 2.80
C SER A 207 21.84 12.11 2.85
N GLY A 208 22.10 13.35 2.36
CA GLY A 208 23.42 13.95 2.32
C GLY A 208 24.30 13.54 1.13
N TRP A 209 23.74 12.82 0.15
CA TRP A 209 24.39 12.41 -1.08
C TRP A 209 23.76 13.09 -2.31
N GLU A 210 24.55 13.25 -3.38
CA GLU A 210 24.02 13.41 -4.73
C GLU A 210 23.66 12.01 -5.25
N ALA A 211 22.36 11.76 -5.41
CA ALA A 211 21.84 10.49 -5.87
C ALA A 211 21.47 10.57 -7.36
N HIS A 212 21.80 9.51 -8.12
CA HIS A 212 21.36 9.29 -9.49
C HIS A 212 20.43 8.09 -9.54
N THR A 213 19.32 8.20 -10.26
CA THR A 213 18.34 7.12 -10.45
C THR A 213 18.11 6.84 -11.92
N ASP A 214 17.75 5.59 -12.26
CA ASP A 214 17.49 5.16 -13.64
C ASP A 214 16.02 5.25 -14.05
N GLY A 215 15.14 5.58 -13.09
CA GLY A 215 13.69 5.51 -13.25
C GLY A 215 13.13 4.14 -12.86
N ASN A 216 11.92 4.15 -12.29
CA ASN A 216 11.23 2.94 -11.83
C ASN A 216 10.04 2.61 -12.75
N PRO A 217 10.17 1.65 -13.68
CA PRO A 217 9.10 1.30 -14.61
C PRO A 217 7.85 0.69 -13.93
N LEU A 218 7.96 0.30 -12.65
CA LEU A 218 6.85 -0.26 -11.86
C LEU A 218 6.05 0.82 -11.11
N THR A 219 6.36 2.11 -11.32
CA THR A 219 5.56 3.21 -10.78
C THR A 219 4.20 3.24 -11.47
N HIS A 220 3.11 3.28 -10.71
CA HIS A 220 1.74 3.13 -11.20
C HIS A 220 0.72 3.93 -10.38
N CYS A 221 -0.52 4.00 -10.86
CA CYS A 221 -1.61 4.75 -10.22
C CYS A 221 -2.29 3.97 -9.09
N ILE A 222 -2.74 4.72 -8.05
CA ILE A 222 -3.70 4.23 -7.07
C ILE A 222 -4.92 5.15 -7.06
N LEU A 223 -6.11 4.61 -7.34
CA LEU A 223 -7.38 5.33 -7.23
C LEU A 223 -7.94 5.21 -5.82
N ARG A 224 -8.06 6.34 -5.12
CA ARG A 224 -8.52 6.39 -3.72
C ARG A 224 -9.78 7.23 -3.49
N GLY A 225 -10.45 7.66 -4.56
CA GLY A 225 -11.54 8.63 -4.52
C GLY A 225 -11.05 10.05 -4.29
N ALA A 226 -11.96 10.98 -4.22
CA ALA A 226 -11.72 12.41 -4.11
C ALA A 226 -12.59 13.09 -3.05
N LEU A 227 -12.22 14.30 -2.66
CA LEU A 227 -13.04 15.23 -1.89
C LEU A 227 -13.37 16.43 -2.78
N ASN A 228 -14.65 16.71 -2.96
CA ASN A 228 -15.05 17.93 -3.65
C ASN A 228 -14.91 19.17 -2.74
N LYS A 229 -15.10 20.35 -3.33
CA LYS A 229 -15.02 21.65 -2.62
C LYS A 229 -16.00 21.79 -1.43
N HIS A 230 -16.99 20.93 -1.32
CA HIS A 230 -17.98 20.91 -0.24
C HIS A 230 -17.67 19.83 0.83
N GLY A 231 -16.50 19.15 0.74
CA GLY A 231 -16.10 18.09 1.67
C GLY A 231 -16.83 16.75 1.45
N ARG A 232 -17.55 16.58 0.32
CA ARG A 232 -18.23 15.32 -0.01
C ARG A 232 -17.24 14.37 -0.71
N SER A 233 -17.22 13.12 -0.28
CA SER A 233 -16.50 12.04 -0.98
C SER A 233 -17.10 11.77 -2.35
N ILE A 234 -16.22 11.60 -3.34
CA ILE A 234 -16.52 11.17 -4.70
C ILE A 234 -15.69 9.94 -4.97
N SER A 235 -16.35 8.84 -5.34
CA SER A 235 -15.68 7.61 -5.74
C SER A 235 -15.04 7.75 -7.13
N ASN A 236 -14.01 6.91 -7.41
CA ASN A 236 -13.38 6.82 -8.72
C ASN A 236 -12.93 5.38 -9.05
N TYR A 237 -13.81 4.41 -8.75
CA TYR A 237 -13.59 2.97 -8.99
C TYR A 237 -14.64 2.34 -9.91
N HIS A 238 -15.66 3.11 -10.33
CA HIS A 238 -16.68 2.62 -11.24
C HIS A 238 -16.12 2.33 -12.63
N TYR A 239 -16.84 1.57 -13.41
CA TYR A 239 -16.42 1.21 -14.77
C TYR A 239 -15.96 2.40 -15.61
N GLU A 240 -16.73 3.49 -15.58
CA GLU A 240 -16.44 4.72 -16.33
C GLU A 240 -15.16 5.41 -15.84
N ASP A 241 -14.89 5.38 -14.54
CA ASP A 241 -13.64 5.92 -13.95
C ASP A 241 -12.42 5.11 -14.40
N LEU A 242 -12.55 3.78 -14.43
CA LEU A 242 -11.49 2.88 -14.88
C LEU A 242 -11.23 3.04 -16.39
N ARG A 243 -12.27 3.20 -17.19
CA ARG A 243 -12.14 3.55 -18.62
C ARG A 243 -11.44 4.88 -18.82
N LEU A 244 -11.83 5.90 -18.07
CA LEU A 244 -11.17 7.22 -18.13
C LEU A 244 -9.69 7.12 -17.78
N LEU A 245 -9.34 6.31 -16.77
CA LEU A 245 -7.94 6.08 -16.41
C LEU A 245 -7.19 5.36 -17.53
N TYR A 246 -7.77 4.31 -18.11
CA TYR A 246 -7.18 3.60 -19.26
C TYR A 246 -6.88 4.55 -20.43
N GLU A 247 -7.86 5.38 -20.81
CA GLU A 247 -7.67 6.38 -21.86
C GLU A 247 -6.61 7.45 -21.49
N SER A 248 -6.50 7.78 -20.20
CA SER A 248 -5.46 8.68 -19.70
C SER A 248 -4.06 8.07 -19.87
N TYR A 249 -3.89 6.79 -19.57
CA TYR A 249 -2.63 6.09 -19.79
C TYR A 249 -2.19 6.11 -21.26
N GLN A 250 -3.14 6.00 -22.21
CA GLN A 250 -2.84 6.06 -23.64
C GLN A 250 -2.32 7.44 -24.09
N LYS A 251 -2.66 8.51 -23.37
CA LYS A 251 -2.21 9.88 -23.66
C LYS A 251 -0.85 10.22 -23.04
N PHE A 252 -0.49 9.53 -21.97
CA PHE A 252 0.79 9.67 -21.29
C PHE A 252 1.74 8.56 -21.76
N ASN A 253 2.97 8.90 -22.07
CA ASN A 253 3.97 7.92 -22.51
C ASN A 253 4.56 7.15 -21.32
N LEU A 254 3.72 6.38 -20.62
CA LEU A 254 4.10 5.53 -19.49
C LEU A 254 4.39 4.12 -19.98
N VAL A 255 5.43 3.48 -19.43
CA VAL A 255 5.87 2.16 -19.88
C VAL A 255 5.08 1.01 -19.24
N ASN A 256 4.36 1.27 -18.16
CA ASN A 256 3.59 0.25 -17.43
C ASN A 256 2.22 0.78 -17.07
N HIS A 257 1.20 0.29 -17.77
CA HIS A 257 -0.20 0.67 -17.53
C HIS A 257 -0.76 -0.19 -16.41
N SER A 258 -0.66 0.29 -15.18
CA SER A 258 -1.11 -0.46 -14.00
C SER A 258 -1.85 0.43 -13.01
N CYS A 259 -2.85 -0.13 -12.36
CA CYS A 259 -3.65 0.54 -11.34
C CYS A 259 -3.94 -0.40 -10.17
N ILE A 260 -3.90 0.15 -8.97
CA ILE A 260 -4.50 -0.43 -7.76
C ILE A 260 -5.70 0.42 -7.36
N VAL A 261 -6.82 -0.20 -7.01
CA VAL A 261 -8.01 0.50 -6.51
C VAL A 261 -8.03 0.39 -4.99
N ASP A 262 -7.93 1.54 -4.31
CA ASP A 262 -8.09 1.64 -2.86
C ASP A 262 -9.61 1.62 -2.55
N ALA A 263 -10.08 0.52 -1.97
CA ALA A 263 -11.49 0.29 -1.67
C ALA A 263 -11.99 1.07 -0.44
N ASN A 264 -11.10 1.73 0.30
CA ASN A 264 -11.46 2.57 1.44
C ASN A 264 -11.41 4.07 1.08
N HIS A 265 -10.90 4.90 1.98
CA HIS A 265 -10.77 6.36 1.86
C HIS A 265 -12.04 7.03 1.29
N ASN A 266 -11.89 7.81 0.22
CA ASN A 266 -13.05 8.49 -0.38
C ASN A 266 -13.86 7.58 -1.31
N ASN A 267 -13.35 6.44 -1.71
CA ASN A 267 -14.11 5.44 -2.46
C ASN A 267 -15.24 4.81 -1.64
N SER A 268 -15.01 4.55 -0.35
CA SER A 268 -16.05 4.09 0.58
C SER A 268 -16.67 5.22 1.43
N GLY A 269 -16.13 6.45 1.32
CA GLY A 269 -16.45 7.50 2.28
C GLY A 269 -16.02 7.16 3.71
N LYS A 270 -14.96 6.33 3.86
CA LYS A 270 -14.44 5.77 5.11
C LYS A 270 -15.41 4.85 5.85
N LYS A 271 -16.37 4.27 5.15
CA LYS A 271 -17.24 3.22 5.66
C LYS A 271 -16.57 1.87 5.37
N PHE A 272 -15.98 1.29 6.39
CA PHE A 272 -15.18 0.07 6.24
C PHE A 272 -15.98 -1.14 5.72
N ASP A 273 -17.26 -1.21 6.03
CA ASP A 273 -18.19 -2.26 5.59
C ASP A 273 -18.56 -2.19 4.10
N GLU A 274 -18.31 -1.05 3.44
CA GLU A 274 -18.47 -0.90 1.98
C GLU A 274 -17.33 -1.52 1.16
N GLN A 275 -16.16 -1.73 1.75
CA GLN A 275 -14.98 -2.23 1.03
C GLN A 275 -15.25 -3.55 0.28
N PRO A 276 -15.92 -4.57 0.86
CA PRO A 276 -16.21 -5.82 0.15
C PRO A 276 -17.07 -5.61 -1.10
N ARG A 277 -18.06 -4.73 -1.04
CA ARG A 277 -18.90 -4.40 -2.21
C ARG A 277 -18.07 -3.74 -3.32
N ILE A 278 -17.23 -2.77 -2.95
CA ILE A 278 -16.36 -2.04 -3.89
C ILE A 278 -15.40 -3.00 -4.58
N VAL A 279 -14.75 -3.90 -3.83
CA VAL A 279 -13.84 -4.91 -4.39
C VAL A 279 -14.57 -5.80 -5.41
N LYS A 280 -15.78 -6.27 -5.09
CA LYS A 280 -16.58 -7.10 -6.00
C LYS A 280 -16.95 -6.34 -7.29
N GLU A 281 -17.29 -5.06 -7.19
CA GLU A 281 -17.59 -4.20 -8.36
C GLU A 281 -16.35 -4.01 -9.26
N VAL A 282 -15.17 -3.79 -8.66
CA VAL A 282 -13.92 -3.68 -9.41
C VAL A 282 -13.58 -4.99 -10.14
N ILE A 283 -13.75 -6.14 -9.49
CA ILE A 283 -13.53 -7.45 -10.12
C ILE A 283 -14.55 -7.69 -11.23
N HIS A 284 -15.81 -7.30 -11.04
CA HIS A 284 -16.85 -7.37 -12.08
C HIS A 284 -16.44 -6.56 -13.33
N SER A 285 -16.02 -5.31 -13.15
CA SER A 285 -15.56 -4.45 -14.25
C SER A 285 -14.36 -5.04 -14.98
N ARG A 286 -13.42 -5.68 -14.26
CA ARG A 286 -12.28 -6.40 -14.84
C ARG A 286 -12.71 -7.61 -15.69
N ASN A 287 -13.71 -8.35 -15.23
CA ASN A 287 -14.20 -9.53 -15.96
C ASN A 287 -15.01 -9.12 -17.19
N TYR A 288 -15.65 -7.95 -17.17
CA TYR A 288 -16.44 -7.42 -18.27
C TYR A 288 -15.57 -6.84 -19.40
N ASP A 289 -14.44 -6.20 -19.08
CA ASP A 289 -13.62 -5.45 -20.03
C ASP A 289 -12.14 -5.90 -19.97
N PRO A 290 -11.59 -6.48 -21.06
CA PRO A 290 -10.21 -6.93 -21.13
C PRO A 290 -9.16 -5.82 -20.89
N ASP A 291 -9.42 -4.58 -21.34
CA ASP A 291 -8.52 -3.45 -21.12
C ASP A 291 -8.45 -3.10 -19.64
N ILE A 292 -9.60 -3.11 -18.94
CA ILE A 292 -9.68 -2.92 -17.49
C ILE A 292 -9.03 -4.09 -16.76
N LYS A 293 -9.20 -5.33 -17.25
CA LYS A 293 -8.55 -6.52 -16.68
C LYS A 293 -7.03 -6.41 -16.70
N GLU A 294 -6.50 -5.85 -17.79
CA GLU A 294 -5.06 -5.60 -17.92
C GLU A 294 -4.59 -4.42 -17.07
N LEU A 295 -5.34 -3.33 -17.03
CA LEU A 295 -5.02 -2.12 -16.28
C LEU A 295 -5.02 -2.35 -14.77
N VAL A 296 -6.12 -2.90 -14.22
CA VAL A 296 -6.33 -3.01 -12.78
C VAL A 296 -5.67 -4.28 -12.26
N LYS A 297 -4.49 -4.16 -11.66
CA LYS A 297 -3.69 -5.27 -11.12
C LYS A 297 -4.17 -5.75 -9.76
N GLY A 298 -4.90 -4.91 -9.00
CA GLY A 298 -5.33 -5.28 -7.66
C GLY A 298 -6.13 -4.22 -6.94
N VAL A 299 -6.39 -4.52 -5.67
CA VAL A 299 -7.12 -3.64 -4.73
C VAL A 299 -6.32 -3.44 -3.44
N MET A 300 -6.61 -2.32 -2.76
CA MET A 300 -6.10 -2.04 -1.42
C MET A 300 -7.28 -2.00 -0.45
N VAL A 301 -7.16 -2.71 0.69
CA VAL A 301 -8.23 -2.86 1.69
C VAL A 301 -7.68 -2.57 3.08
N GLU A 302 -8.37 -1.72 3.84
CA GLU A 302 -8.07 -1.49 5.24
C GLU A 302 -8.79 -2.50 6.11
N SER A 303 -8.03 -3.41 6.71
CA SER A 303 -8.51 -4.53 7.50
C SER A 303 -7.64 -4.77 8.73
N TYR A 304 -8.26 -5.19 9.83
CA TYR A 304 -7.55 -5.58 11.05
C TYR A 304 -8.26 -6.78 11.71
N ILE A 305 -7.96 -7.06 12.98
CA ILE A 305 -8.59 -8.20 13.67
C ILE A 305 -10.06 -7.89 13.98
N GLU A 306 -10.35 -6.67 14.50
CA GLU A 306 -11.68 -6.25 14.91
C GLU A 306 -12.26 -5.18 13.97
N ASP A 307 -13.57 -5.20 13.79
CA ASP A 307 -14.31 -4.20 13.00
C ASP A 307 -14.22 -2.79 13.57
N GLY A 308 -14.09 -1.81 12.67
CA GLY A 308 -14.18 -0.39 13.00
C GLY A 308 -12.92 0.19 13.59
N ASN A 309 -13.05 1.13 14.50
CA ASN A 309 -11.94 1.79 15.18
C ASN A 309 -12.27 2.13 16.64
N GLN A 310 -11.23 2.55 17.37
CA GLN A 310 -11.28 2.98 18.77
C GLN A 310 -10.35 4.19 18.97
N PRO A 311 -10.51 4.96 20.06
CA PRO A 311 -9.52 5.97 20.43
C PRO A 311 -8.20 5.32 20.85
N VAL A 312 -7.11 6.10 20.85
CA VAL A 312 -5.84 5.69 21.49
C VAL A 312 -6.13 5.34 22.95
N GLY A 313 -5.61 4.21 23.42
CA GLY A 313 -5.88 3.71 24.77
C GLY A 313 -7.24 2.99 24.94
N GLY A 314 -7.98 2.72 23.87
CA GLY A 314 -9.29 2.06 23.91
C GLY A 314 -9.27 0.59 24.39
N GLY A 315 -8.09 -0.06 24.42
CA GLY A 315 -7.87 -1.37 25.05
C GLY A 315 -8.36 -2.58 24.28
N CYS A 316 -9.03 -2.43 23.14
CA CYS A 316 -9.46 -3.56 22.32
C CYS A 316 -8.30 -4.02 21.42
N TYR A 317 -7.81 -5.24 21.64
CA TYR A 317 -6.71 -5.83 20.88
C TYR A 317 -7.07 -5.97 19.39
N GLY A 318 -6.18 -5.53 18.50
CA GLY A 318 -6.37 -5.65 17.05
C GLY A 318 -7.51 -4.80 16.48
N LYS A 319 -7.92 -3.74 17.18
CA LYS A 319 -8.87 -2.75 16.68
C LYS A 319 -8.13 -1.45 16.32
N SER A 320 -8.36 -0.94 15.12
CA SER A 320 -7.66 0.25 14.61
C SER A 320 -7.81 1.47 15.55
N ILE A 321 -6.72 2.18 15.79
CA ILE A 321 -6.72 3.48 16.51
C ILE A 321 -6.71 4.69 15.57
N THR A 322 -6.92 4.45 14.27
CA THR A 322 -6.98 5.49 13.23
C THR A 322 -8.28 5.34 12.42
N ASP A 323 -8.24 5.20 11.09
CA ASP A 323 -9.47 5.01 10.32
C ASP A 323 -10.08 3.61 10.56
N PRO A 324 -11.41 3.45 10.51
CA PRO A 324 -12.06 2.17 10.77
C PRO A 324 -11.68 1.12 9.73
N CYS A 325 -11.42 -0.10 10.20
CA CYS A 325 -10.98 -1.25 9.41
C CYS A 325 -12.04 -2.34 9.35
N LEU A 326 -12.00 -3.15 8.29
CA LEU A 326 -12.76 -4.38 8.14
C LEU A 326 -12.19 -5.44 9.09
N GLY A 327 -13.03 -6.10 9.89
CA GLY A 327 -12.61 -7.15 10.82
C GLY A 327 -12.22 -8.44 10.12
N TRP A 328 -11.56 -9.34 10.86
CA TRP A 328 -10.95 -10.55 10.33
C TRP A 328 -11.95 -11.48 9.62
N GLU A 329 -13.10 -11.78 10.24
CA GLU A 329 -14.09 -12.71 9.66
C GLU A 329 -14.58 -12.26 8.28
N LYS A 330 -14.82 -10.94 8.14
CA LYS A 330 -15.24 -10.35 6.86
C LYS A 330 -14.10 -10.34 5.85
N THR A 331 -12.87 -10.15 6.31
CA THR A 331 -11.66 -10.18 5.49
C THR A 331 -11.40 -11.55 4.90
N GLU A 332 -11.44 -12.59 5.74
CA GLU A 332 -11.28 -13.97 5.29
C GLU A 332 -12.37 -14.36 4.26
N ARG A 333 -13.62 -13.98 4.54
CA ARG A 333 -14.73 -14.20 3.60
C ARG A 333 -14.49 -13.46 2.28
N LEU A 334 -14.07 -12.19 2.34
CA LEU A 334 -13.80 -11.40 1.14
C LEU A 334 -12.75 -12.07 0.24
N LEU A 335 -11.62 -12.51 0.80
CA LEU A 335 -10.56 -13.17 0.03
C LEU A 335 -11.05 -14.49 -0.60
N LYS A 336 -11.81 -15.29 0.14
CA LYS A 336 -12.39 -16.55 -0.35
C LYS A 336 -13.46 -16.32 -1.42
N ASP A 337 -14.35 -15.35 -1.23
CA ASP A 337 -15.35 -14.96 -2.23
C ASP A 337 -14.66 -14.51 -3.53
N CYS A 338 -13.61 -13.66 -3.42
CA CYS A 338 -12.90 -13.15 -4.59
C CYS A 338 -12.15 -14.24 -5.36
N LEU A 339 -11.71 -15.32 -4.72
CA LEU A 339 -11.15 -16.48 -5.40
C LEU A 339 -12.14 -17.05 -6.44
N LEU A 340 -13.43 -17.10 -6.10
CA LEU A 340 -14.48 -17.58 -6.99
C LEU A 340 -14.75 -16.61 -8.16
N TYR A 341 -14.70 -15.28 -7.89
CA TYR A 341 -14.96 -14.26 -8.90
C TYR A 341 -13.76 -13.98 -9.82
N THR A 342 -12.56 -14.37 -9.44
CA THR A 342 -11.35 -14.24 -10.27
C THR A 342 -11.06 -15.49 -11.10
N SER A 343 -11.80 -16.58 -10.90
CA SER A 343 -11.74 -17.79 -11.75
C SER A 343 -12.61 -17.58 -12.99
N ASP A 344 -12.11 -17.98 -14.17
CA ASP A 344 -12.84 -17.94 -15.45
C ASP A 344 -14.10 -18.85 -15.48
N ALA A 345 -14.40 -19.54 -14.39
CA ALA A 345 -15.60 -20.36 -14.19
C ALA A 345 -16.93 -19.58 -14.18
N ALA A 346 -16.90 -18.25 -14.23
CA ALA A 346 -18.10 -17.45 -14.46
C ALA A 346 -18.58 -17.48 -15.93
N ASP A 347 -17.71 -17.80 -16.89
CA ASP A 347 -18.07 -17.91 -18.30
C ASP A 347 -18.82 -19.22 -18.64
N ASP A 348 -18.66 -20.27 -17.83
CA ASP A 348 -19.35 -21.55 -18.03
C ASP A 348 -20.81 -21.55 -17.53
N LEU A 349 -21.26 -20.52 -16.83
CA LEU A 349 -22.65 -20.40 -16.31
C LEU A 349 -23.59 -19.59 -17.21
N ILE A 350 -23.13 -19.01 -18.30
CA ILE A 350 -23.96 -18.31 -19.30
C ILE A 350 -24.26 -19.18 -20.52
N GLY A 351 -23.85 -20.43 -20.51
CA GLY A 351 -24.12 -21.40 -21.55
C GLY A 351 -25.23 -22.36 -21.19
N VAL A 352 -26.47 -21.88 -21.00
CA VAL A 352 -27.66 -22.73 -21.05
C VAL A 352 -28.82 -21.96 -21.69
N ASP A 353 -29.10 -22.36 -22.96
CA ASP A 353 -30.31 -22.24 -23.78
C ASP A 353 -30.89 -20.85 -24.06
#